data_62956a9c377ff897d7da6f965b7f6a86
#
_entry.id   62956a9c377ff897d7da6f965b7f6a86
#
_cell.length_a   1.000
_cell.length_b   1.000
_cell.length_c   1.000
_cell.angle_alpha   90.00
_cell.angle_beta   90.00
_cell.angle_gamma   90.00
#
_symmetry.space_group_name_H-M   'P 1'
#
loop_
_entity.id
_entity.type
_entity.pdbx_description
1 polymer ?
#
loop_
_entity_poly.entity_id
_entity_poly.type
_entity_poly.pdbx_seq_one_letter_code
_entity_poly.pdbx_strand_id
1 'polypeptide(L)'
;MTTPGLTDHLLTDARDPRSGKLDARRVAGTFGLTMRELAQALERDPSGLSKHPTSDSLQEPLHELEEIGLHLREVFGDLGVGRMWLRAPNPVLGGRAPLSYLLERRPVAVQRLLLLAETGTPT
;
A
#
# COMPACT_ATOMS: atom_id res chain seq x y z
N MET A 1 9.05 24.61 11.34
CA MET A 1 8.06 24.54 10.28
C MET A 1 8.40 23.45 9.27
N THR A 2 7.49 22.59 9.00
CA THR A 2 7.73 21.47 8.08
C THR A 2 7.78 21.99 6.65
N THR A 3 8.83 21.66 5.94
CA THR A 3 8.92 21.99 4.51
C THR A 3 8.02 21.04 3.74
N PRO A 4 6.95 21.52 3.10
CA PRO A 4 6.10 20.62 2.34
C PRO A 4 6.86 20.06 1.13
N GLY A 5 6.61 18.83 0.79
CA GLY A 5 7.04 18.22 -0.43
C GLY A 5 8.07 17.12 -0.33
N LEU A 6 9.05 17.19 0.57
CA LEU A 6 10.08 16.15 0.67
C LEU A 6 9.62 14.90 1.40
N THR A 7 8.84 15.08 2.49
CA THR A 7 8.32 13.96 3.28
C THR A 7 6.91 13.57 2.88
N ASP A 8 6.18 14.45 2.17
CA ASP A 8 4.79 14.21 1.79
C ASP A 8 4.65 13.11 0.72
N HIS A 9 5.74 12.81 0.01
CA HIS A 9 5.77 11.78 -1.03
C HIS A 9 6.35 10.47 -0.53
N LEU A 10 6.58 10.36 0.77
CA LEU A 10 7.16 9.17 1.39
C LEU A 10 6.31 8.68 2.53
N LEU A 11 6.18 7.38 2.63
CA LEU A 11 5.64 6.74 3.83
C LEU A 11 6.82 6.42 4.74
N THR A 12 7.15 7.36 5.64
CA THR A 12 8.33 7.23 6.50
C THR A 12 8.27 5.99 7.37
N ASP A 13 7.08 5.60 7.83
CA ASP A 13 6.91 4.41 8.65
C ASP A 13 7.14 3.11 7.88
N ALA A 14 7.10 3.17 6.56
CA ALA A 14 7.31 2.01 5.69
C ALA A 14 8.78 1.83 5.32
N ARG A 15 9.65 2.74 5.75
CA ARG A 15 11.06 2.73 5.39
C ARG A 15 11.96 2.40 6.57
N ASP A 16 13.05 1.70 6.26
CA ASP A 16 14.11 1.47 7.21
C ASP A 16 14.79 2.81 7.52
N PRO A 17 14.82 3.25 8.79
CA PRO A 17 15.40 4.55 9.14
C PRO A 17 16.89 4.65 8.90
N ARG A 18 17.60 3.52 8.81
CA ARG A 18 19.04 3.53 8.59
C ARG A 18 19.40 3.74 7.12
N SER A 19 18.71 3.05 6.23
CA SER A 19 19.04 3.07 4.80
C SER A 19 18.11 3.95 3.97
N GLY A 20 16.94 4.28 4.50
CA GLY A 20 15.90 4.97 3.73
C GLY A 20 15.17 4.09 2.73
N LYS A 21 15.55 2.82 2.64
CA LYS A 21 14.91 1.87 1.72
C LYS A 21 13.57 1.41 2.27
N LEU A 22 12.66 1.07 1.36
CA LEU A 22 11.41 0.45 1.74
C LEU A 22 11.66 -0.92 2.34
N ASP A 23 10.98 -1.18 3.45
CA ASP A 23 11.13 -2.42 4.23
C ASP A 23 9.82 -3.19 4.14
N ALA A 24 9.88 -4.42 3.65
CA ALA A 24 8.68 -5.24 3.44
C ALA A 24 7.85 -5.42 4.71
N ARG A 25 8.49 -5.61 5.86
CA ARG A 25 7.77 -5.78 7.13
C ARG A 25 7.03 -4.50 7.52
N ARG A 26 7.68 -3.36 7.31
CA ARG A 26 7.10 -2.06 7.62
C ARG A 26 5.96 -1.72 6.66
N VAL A 27 6.13 -2.05 5.37
CA VAL A 27 5.07 -1.86 4.38
C VAL A 27 3.86 -2.71 4.76
N ALA A 28 4.06 -3.98 5.10
CA ALA A 28 2.97 -4.85 5.54
C ALA A 28 2.24 -4.24 6.74
N GLY A 29 2.97 -3.78 7.74
CA GLY A 29 2.37 -3.13 8.91
C GLY A 29 1.58 -1.87 8.56
N THR A 30 2.14 -1.04 7.69
CA THR A 30 1.50 0.19 7.24
C THR A 30 0.15 -0.06 6.56
N PHE A 31 0.08 -1.11 5.76
CA PHE A 31 -1.16 -1.49 5.05
C PHE A 31 -2.06 -2.43 5.85
N GLY A 32 -1.61 -2.89 7.00
CA GLY A 32 -2.35 -3.89 7.76
C GLY A 32 -2.40 -5.25 7.07
N LEU A 33 -1.34 -5.57 6.32
CA LEU A 33 -1.21 -6.86 5.64
C LEU A 33 -0.40 -7.84 6.48
N THR A 34 -0.73 -9.12 6.35
CA THR A 34 0.18 -10.16 6.84
C THR A 34 1.35 -10.27 5.87
N MET A 35 2.48 -10.84 6.32
CA MET A 35 3.60 -11.07 5.41
C MET A 35 3.22 -12.03 4.28
N ARG A 36 2.31 -12.96 4.55
CA ARG A 36 1.80 -13.86 3.51
C ARG A 36 0.99 -13.11 2.45
N GLU A 37 0.15 -12.18 2.88
CA GLU A 37 -0.60 -11.32 1.95
C GLU A 37 0.33 -10.47 1.12
N LEU A 38 1.33 -9.86 1.75
CA LEU A 38 2.31 -9.06 1.02
C LEU A 38 3.07 -9.91 0.02
N ALA A 39 3.50 -11.10 0.42
CA ALA A 39 4.20 -12.03 -0.47
C ALA A 39 3.34 -12.38 -1.67
N GLN A 40 2.05 -12.61 -1.46
CA GLN A 40 1.11 -12.87 -2.55
C GLN A 40 1.00 -11.68 -3.49
N ALA A 41 0.85 -10.47 -2.93
CA ALA A 41 0.74 -9.25 -3.72
C ALA A 41 1.98 -8.98 -4.56
N LEU A 42 3.17 -9.33 -4.05
CA LEU A 42 4.44 -9.12 -4.74
C LEU A 42 4.91 -10.33 -5.53
N GLU A 43 4.21 -11.45 -5.42
CA GLU A 43 4.59 -12.72 -6.05
C GLU A 43 5.99 -13.15 -5.59
N ARG A 44 6.18 -13.15 -4.27
CA ARG A 44 7.45 -13.50 -3.62
C ARG A 44 7.24 -14.56 -2.55
N ASP A 45 8.32 -15.20 -2.15
CA ASP A 45 8.30 -16.15 -1.05
C ASP A 45 8.24 -15.39 0.29
N PRO A 46 7.30 -15.74 1.19
CA PRO A 46 7.18 -15.04 2.47
C PRO A 46 8.46 -15.09 3.33
N SER A 47 9.18 -16.19 3.32
CA SER A 47 10.40 -16.28 4.12
C SER A 47 11.51 -15.39 3.59
N GLY A 48 11.59 -15.24 2.28
CA GLY A 48 12.54 -14.32 1.64
C GLY A 48 12.26 -12.87 2.02
N LEU A 49 10.98 -12.48 2.02
CA LEU A 49 10.58 -11.14 2.46
C LEU A 49 10.96 -10.88 3.90
N SER A 50 10.79 -11.86 4.77
CA SER A 50 11.10 -11.72 6.19
C SER A 50 12.60 -11.66 6.45
N LYS A 51 13.38 -12.41 5.69
CA LYS A 51 14.84 -12.46 5.85
C LYS A 51 15.55 -11.28 5.22
N HIS A 52 15.04 -10.78 4.09
CA HIS A 52 15.68 -9.71 3.32
C HIS A 52 14.67 -8.63 2.98
N PRO A 53 14.09 -7.97 4.00
CA PRO A 53 12.96 -7.04 3.79
C PRO A 53 13.32 -5.77 3.04
N THR A 54 14.59 -5.40 2.98
CA THR A 54 15.04 -4.18 2.27
C THR A 54 15.81 -4.51 0.99
N SER A 55 15.68 -5.73 0.48
CA SER A 55 16.37 -6.15 -0.74
C SER A 55 16.11 -5.19 -1.90
N ASP A 56 17.14 -4.97 -2.72
CA ASP A 56 17.04 -4.09 -3.87
C ASP A 56 15.96 -4.55 -4.85
N SER A 57 15.78 -5.86 -5.00
CA SER A 57 14.77 -6.42 -5.91
C SER A 57 13.34 -6.13 -5.45
N LEU A 58 13.16 -5.73 -4.20
CA LEU A 58 11.85 -5.41 -3.65
C LEU A 58 11.50 -3.93 -3.75
N GLN A 59 12.49 -3.06 -4.01
CA GLN A 59 12.25 -1.62 -3.92
C GLN A 59 11.22 -1.13 -4.93
N GLU A 60 11.29 -1.58 -6.18
CA GLU A 60 10.33 -1.15 -7.20
C GLU A 60 8.90 -1.59 -6.87
N PRO A 61 8.62 -2.88 -6.60
CA PRO A 61 7.26 -3.27 -6.24
C PRO A 61 6.77 -2.69 -4.91
N LEU A 62 7.66 -2.50 -3.94
CA LEU A 62 7.27 -1.85 -2.69
C LEU A 62 6.95 -0.37 -2.91
N HIS A 63 7.65 0.28 -3.85
CA HIS A 63 7.37 1.67 -4.19
C HIS A 63 5.98 1.82 -4.82
N GLU A 64 5.55 0.88 -5.64
CA GLU A 64 4.18 0.89 -6.17
C GLU A 64 3.15 0.87 -5.05
N LEU A 65 3.39 0.05 -4.02
CA LEU A 65 2.51 0.02 -2.85
C LEU A 65 2.60 1.33 -2.06
N GLU A 66 3.79 1.90 -1.94
CA GLU A 66 3.96 3.20 -1.27
C GLU A 66 3.09 4.26 -1.94
N GLU A 67 3.05 4.29 -3.27
CA GLU A 67 2.23 5.25 -4.00
C GLU A 67 0.73 5.04 -3.70
N ILE A 68 0.29 3.80 -3.59
CA ILE A 68 -1.09 3.50 -3.19
C ILE A 68 -1.34 4.00 -1.78
N GLY A 69 -0.41 3.76 -0.86
CA GLY A 69 -0.53 4.22 0.52
C GLY A 69 -0.62 5.74 0.63
N LEU A 70 0.18 6.45 -0.15
CA LEU A 70 0.12 7.91 -0.20
C LEU A 70 -1.23 8.39 -0.73
N HIS A 71 -1.75 7.73 -1.75
CA HIS A 71 -3.04 8.05 -2.33
C HIS A 71 -4.18 7.77 -1.33
N LEU A 72 -4.11 6.64 -0.63
CA LEU A 72 -5.06 6.32 0.44
C LEU A 72 -5.09 7.42 1.51
N ARG A 73 -3.91 7.84 1.95
CA ARG A 73 -3.78 8.91 2.95
C ARG A 73 -4.36 10.21 2.45
N GLU A 74 -4.13 10.54 1.18
CA GLU A 74 -4.65 11.75 0.57
C GLU A 74 -6.17 11.72 0.47
N VAL A 75 -6.74 10.62 0.01
CA VAL A 75 -8.19 10.47 -0.19
C VAL A 75 -8.95 10.45 1.14
N PHE A 76 -8.45 9.68 2.11
CA PHE A 76 -9.16 9.45 3.37
C PHE A 76 -8.63 10.28 4.55
N GLY A 77 -7.52 11.00 4.35
CA GLY A 77 -6.90 11.82 5.39
C GLY A 77 -6.12 11.03 6.44
N ASP A 78 -6.30 9.72 6.50
CA ASP A 78 -5.70 8.84 7.49
C ASP A 78 -5.53 7.45 6.90
N LEU A 79 -4.34 6.88 7.04
CA LEU A 79 -4.07 5.52 6.58
C LEU A 79 -4.92 4.46 7.28
N GLY A 80 -5.27 4.69 8.55
CA GLY A 80 -6.14 3.78 9.28
C GLY A 80 -7.50 3.61 8.61
N VAL A 81 -8.09 4.72 8.17
CA VAL A 81 -9.34 4.70 7.42
C VAL A 81 -9.12 4.03 6.06
N GLY A 82 -8.02 4.34 5.41
CA GLY A 82 -7.66 3.72 4.13
C GLY A 82 -7.54 2.20 4.23
N ARG A 83 -6.93 1.70 5.32
CA ARG A 83 -6.84 0.25 5.56
C ARG A 83 -8.21 -0.39 5.72
N MET A 84 -9.12 0.29 6.40
CA MET A 84 -10.49 -0.19 6.54
C MET A 84 -11.18 -0.27 5.17
N TRP A 85 -11.01 0.75 4.35
CA TRP A 85 -11.56 0.79 3.01
C TRP A 85 -11.03 -0.37 2.14
N LEU A 86 -9.73 -0.65 2.23
CA LEU A 86 -9.12 -1.75 1.47
C LEU A 86 -9.75 -3.10 1.78
N ARG A 87 -10.18 -3.33 3.02
CA ARG A 87 -10.71 -4.63 3.45
C ARG A 87 -12.24 -4.70 3.42
N ALA A 88 -12.90 -3.59 3.23
CA ALA A 88 -14.36 -3.57 3.22
C ALA A 88 -14.93 -4.02 1.87
N PRO A 89 -16.05 -4.73 1.87
CA PRO A 89 -16.75 -5.02 0.62
C PRO A 89 -17.08 -3.72 -0.11
N ASN A 90 -16.86 -3.71 -1.42
CA ASN A 90 -17.06 -2.51 -2.22
C ASN A 90 -18.15 -2.78 -3.27
N PRO A 91 -19.25 -2.01 -3.27
CA PRO A 91 -20.35 -2.22 -4.21
C PRO A 91 -19.93 -2.11 -5.68
N VAL A 92 -18.98 -1.23 -5.98
CA VAL A 92 -18.46 -1.06 -7.35
C VAL A 92 -17.78 -2.33 -7.84
N LEU A 93 -17.28 -3.15 -6.91
CA LEU A 93 -16.58 -4.40 -7.22
C LEU A 93 -17.45 -5.64 -7.02
N GLY A 94 -18.77 -5.46 -6.99
CA GLY A 94 -19.67 -6.59 -6.76
C GLY A 94 -19.55 -7.19 -5.36
N GLY A 95 -19.13 -6.40 -4.39
CA GLY A 95 -18.97 -6.85 -3.01
C GLY A 95 -17.55 -7.34 -2.67
N ARG A 96 -16.64 -7.36 -3.63
CA ARG A 96 -15.24 -7.71 -3.35
C ARG A 96 -14.55 -6.55 -2.63
N ALA A 97 -13.56 -6.85 -1.81
CA ALA A 97 -12.74 -5.82 -1.21
C ALA A 97 -11.66 -5.35 -2.19
N PRO A 98 -11.31 -4.04 -2.18
CA PRO A 98 -10.22 -3.55 -3.03
C PRO A 98 -8.90 -4.30 -2.83
N LEU A 99 -8.63 -4.76 -1.62
CA LEU A 99 -7.45 -5.56 -1.31
C LEU A 99 -7.31 -6.77 -2.23
N SER A 100 -8.42 -7.37 -2.65
CA SER A 100 -8.37 -8.54 -3.53
C SER A 100 -7.61 -8.25 -4.82
N TYR A 101 -7.67 -7.01 -5.32
CA TYR A 101 -6.92 -6.63 -6.52
C TYR A 101 -5.42 -6.53 -6.28
N LEU A 102 -5.01 -6.09 -5.09
CA LEU A 102 -3.59 -6.12 -4.72
C LEU A 102 -3.07 -7.55 -4.65
N LEU A 103 -3.86 -8.45 -4.07
CA LEU A 103 -3.50 -9.86 -3.96
C LEU A 103 -3.45 -10.55 -5.33
N GLU A 104 -4.18 -10.03 -6.31
CA GLU A 104 -4.16 -10.48 -7.70
C GLU A 104 -3.09 -9.77 -8.53
N ARG A 105 -2.25 -8.98 -7.89
CA ARG A 105 -1.19 -8.19 -8.53
C ARG A 105 -1.74 -7.19 -9.56
N ARG A 106 -2.84 -6.53 -9.19
CA ARG A 106 -3.51 -5.51 -10.01
C ARG A 106 -3.58 -4.17 -9.29
N PRO A 107 -2.43 -3.56 -8.97
CA PRO A 107 -2.41 -2.29 -8.24
C PRO A 107 -3.09 -1.15 -8.99
N VAL A 108 -3.06 -1.16 -10.32
CA VAL A 108 -3.71 -0.13 -11.14
C VAL A 108 -5.21 -0.08 -10.90
N ALA A 109 -5.85 -1.25 -10.68
CA ALA A 109 -7.27 -1.31 -10.40
C ALA A 109 -7.61 -0.57 -9.09
N VAL A 110 -6.75 -0.70 -8.08
CA VAL A 110 -6.92 0.02 -6.80
C VAL A 110 -6.75 1.52 -7.01
N GLN A 111 -5.76 1.94 -7.79
CA GLN A 111 -5.55 3.35 -8.08
C GLN A 111 -6.76 3.97 -8.79
N ARG A 112 -7.37 3.24 -9.70
CA ARG A 112 -8.59 3.71 -10.39
C ARG A 112 -9.75 3.90 -9.41
N LEU A 113 -9.92 2.96 -8.48
CA LEU A 113 -10.95 3.09 -7.44
C LEU A 113 -10.72 4.31 -6.57
N LEU A 114 -9.46 4.58 -6.23
CA LEU A 114 -9.11 5.75 -5.42
C LEU A 114 -9.40 7.04 -6.17
N LEU A 115 -9.15 7.07 -7.47
CA LEU A 115 -9.50 8.23 -8.29
C LEU A 115 -11.02 8.48 -8.29
N LEU A 116 -11.82 7.42 -8.36
CA LEU A 116 -13.27 7.54 -8.27
C LEU A 116 -13.70 8.10 -6.91
N ALA A 117 -13.09 7.61 -5.83
CA ALA A 117 -13.36 8.10 -4.48
C ALA A 117 -12.99 9.59 -4.35
N GLU A 118 -11.87 9.98 -4.95
CA GLU A 118 -11.36 11.34 -4.94
C GLU A 118 -12.30 12.31 -5.64
N THR A 119 -12.97 11.87 -6.71
CA THR A 119 -13.92 12.70 -7.46
C THR A 119 -15.32 12.75 -6.83
N GLY A 120 -15.50 12.07 -5.69
CA GLY A 120 -16.80 12.02 -5.02
C GLY A 120 -17.73 10.96 -5.57
N THR A 121 -17.27 10.12 -6.50
CA THR A 121 -18.08 9.01 -7.02
C THR A 121 -18.22 7.95 -5.94
N PRO A 122 -19.44 7.46 -5.66
CA PRO A 122 -19.61 6.40 -4.65
C PRO A 122 -18.81 5.15 -5.00
N THR A 123 -18.08 4.64 -4.03
CA THR A 123 -17.28 3.43 -4.21
C THR A 123 -17.52 2.43 -3.10
#